data_bf452162f3d4ea5266f081ba6b673203
#
_entry.id   bf452162f3d4ea5266f081ba6b673203
#
_cell.length_a   1.000
_cell.length_b   1.000
_cell.length_c   1.000
_cell.angle_alpha   90.00
_cell.angle_beta   90.00
_cell.angle_gamma   90.00
#
_symmetry.space_group_name_H-M   'P 1'
#
loop_
_entity.id
_entity.type
_entity.pdbx_description
1 polymer ?
#
loop_
_entity_poly.entity_id
_entity_poly.type
_entity_poly.pdbx_seq_one_letter_code
_entity_poly.pdbx_strand_id
1 'polypeptide(L)'
;MRENDYLREYNYQFEPHMFTLIELPYAPDALAPAISAETIGFHHGKHHQTYVNNLNALLPGSPFEGLPLEEIVKKADGGIYNNAGQILNHNLYFTQFHAPTAKQAPQGPLAAQIDKQFGSFEAFKTEFVAKGGSLFGSGWVWLSADEKGELVITQETNAGNPLKKGLKPLLTFDVWEHAYYIDYQNRRPDHMKALWPIVDWD
;
A
#
# COMPACT_ATOMS: atom_id res chain seq x y z
N MET A 1 -18.55 44.24 39.65
CA MET A 1 -17.62 43.53 38.73
C MET A 1 -18.14 42.11 38.59
N ARG A 2 -18.58 41.75 37.42
CA ARG A 2 -19.39 40.55 37.17
C ARG A 2 -18.47 39.37 36.86
N GLU A 3 -18.70 38.30 37.59
CA GLU A 3 -18.01 37.02 37.61
C GLU A 3 -18.48 36.12 36.45
N ASN A 4 -18.45 36.60 35.19
CA ASN A 4 -19.04 35.85 34.06
C ASN A 4 -18.28 35.95 32.74
N ASP A 5 -16.96 36.18 32.75
CA ASP A 5 -16.19 36.33 31.50
C ASP A 5 -15.11 35.22 31.28
N TYR A 6 -15.15 34.10 32.02
CA TYR A 6 -14.16 33.04 31.90
C TYR A 6 -14.64 31.74 31.20
N LEU A 7 -15.84 31.75 30.64
CA LEU A 7 -16.34 30.61 29.84
C LEU A 7 -16.52 31.01 28.38
N ARG A 8 -15.51 31.59 27.74
CA ARG A 8 -15.35 31.41 26.32
C ARG A 8 -14.72 30.02 26.12
N GLU A 9 -15.62 29.02 26.09
CA GLU A 9 -15.31 27.72 25.50
C GLU A 9 -14.64 27.95 24.15
N TYR A 10 -13.35 27.67 24.07
CA TYR A 10 -12.73 27.38 22.81
C TYR A 10 -13.40 26.13 22.29
N ASN A 11 -14.48 26.31 21.52
CA ASN A 11 -14.95 25.32 20.59
C ASN A 11 -13.80 25.13 19.57
N TYR A 12 -12.81 24.32 19.94
CA TYR A 12 -12.03 23.60 18.98
C TYR A 12 -13.05 22.67 18.31
N GLN A 13 -13.66 23.14 17.22
CA GLN A 13 -14.23 22.26 16.24
C GLN A 13 -13.06 21.43 15.75
N PHE A 14 -12.91 20.24 16.32
CA PHE A 14 -12.12 19.18 15.69
C PHE A 14 -12.81 18.97 14.34
N GLU A 15 -12.27 19.57 13.30
CA GLU A 15 -12.60 19.14 11.96
C GLU A 15 -12.21 17.66 11.91
N PRO A 16 -13.15 16.74 11.67
CA PRO A 16 -12.81 15.32 11.64
C PRO A 16 -11.72 15.15 10.60
N HIS A 17 -10.59 14.58 10.99
CA HIS A 17 -9.47 14.34 10.11
C HIS A 17 -9.91 13.30 9.07
N MET A 18 -10.41 13.78 7.94
CA MET A 18 -10.87 12.93 6.84
C MET A 18 -9.67 12.53 5.99
N PHE A 19 -9.54 11.24 5.74
CA PHE A 19 -8.59 10.74 4.75
C PHE A 19 -9.05 11.12 3.34
N THR A 20 -8.10 11.37 2.47
CA THR A 20 -8.34 11.69 1.06
C THR A 20 -7.64 10.67 0.17
N LEU A 21 -8.19 10.44 -1.02
CA LEU A 21 -7.51 9.68 -2.04
C LEU A 21 -6.21 10.40 -2.42
N ILE A 22 -5.10 9.68 -2.46
CA ILE A 22 -3.83 10.24 -2.92
C ILE A 22 -3.91 10.61 -4.40
N GLU A 23 -3.18 11.65 -4.81
CA GLU A 23 -2.95 11.90 -6.22
C GLU A 23 -1.89 10.92 -6.76
N LEU A 24 -2.07 10.48 -8.01
CA LEU A 24 -1.06 9.67 -8.68
C LEU A 24 0.13 10.55 -9.06
N PRO A 25 1.40 10.11 -8.82
CA PRO A 25 2.58 10.89 -9.21
C PRO A 25 2.89 10.80 -10.72
N TYR A 26 2.00 10.20 -11.50
CA TYR A 26 2.13 9.97 -12.95
C TYR A 26 0.77 10.07 -13.65
N ALA A 27 0.78 10.25 -14.98
CA ALA A 27 -0.43 10.18 -15.78
C ALA A 27 -1.02 8.76 -15.79
N PRO A 28 -2.36 8.60 -15.88
CA PRO A 28 -3.01 7.29 -15.79
C PRO A 28 -2.52 6.24 -16.81
N ASP A 29 -1.99 6.66 -17.95
CA ASP A 29 -1.46 5.80 -19.01
C ASP A 29 0.07 5.59 -18.96
N ALA A 30 0.75 6.25 -18.02
CA ALA A 30 2.22 6.25 -17.95
C ALA A 30 2.82 4.90 -17.60
N LEU A 31 2.05 3.99 -16.96
CA LEU A 31 2.51 2.68 -16.55
C LEU A 31 2.33 1.61 -17.65
N ALA A 32 1.75 1.96 -18.79
CA ALA A 32 1.61 1.03 -19.90
C ALA A 32 2.98 0.58 -20.44
N PRO A 33 3.13 -0.68 -20.90
CA PRO A 33 2.12 -1.72 -21.00
C PRO A 33 1.93 -2.55 -19.71
N ALA A 34 2.66 -2.25 -18.62
CA ALA A 34 2.60 -3.05 -17.39
C ALA A 34 1.23 -2.98 -16.70
N ILE A 35 0.62 -1.79 -16.65
CA ILE A 35 -0.73 -1.55 -16.16
C ILE A 35 -1.42 -0.59 -17.13
N SER A 36 -2.61 -0.97 -17.62
CA SER A 36 -3.39 -0.11 -18.50
C SER A 36 -4.03 1.07 -17.77
N ALA A 37 -4.34 2.15 -18.51
CA ALA A 37 -5.10 3.28 -18.00
C ALA A 37 -6.51 2.86 -17.52
N GLU A 38 -7.10 1.84 -18.14
CA GLU A 38 -8.39 1.28 -17.73
C GLU A 38 -8.28 0.64 -16.33
N THR A 39 -7.27 -0.19 -16.11
CA THR A 39 -6.99 -0.78 -14.79
C THR A 39 -6.75 0.30 -13.74
N ILE A 40 -5.94 1.33 -14.04
CA ILE A 40 -5.71 2.46 -13.12
C ILE A 40 -7.04 3.18 -12.80
N GLY A 41 -7.89 3.40 -13.78
CA GLY A 41 -9.19 4.06 -13.60
C GLY A 41 -10.10 3.33 -12.61
N PHE A 42 -10.13 2.00 -12.66
CA PHE A 42 -10.88 1.19 -11.69
C PHE A 42 -10.14 1.02 -10.37
N HIS A 43 -8.87 0.68 -10.41
CA HIS A 43 -8.10 0.32 -9.22
C HIS A 43 -7.91 1.52 -8.29
N HIS A 44 -7.40 2.65 -8.81
CA HIS A 44 -7.25 3.89 -8.05
C HIS A 44 -8.59 4.62 -7.90
N GLY A 45 -9.26 4.90 -9.03
CA GLY A 45 -10.43 5.79 -9.05
C GLY A 45 -11.71 5.19 -8.45
N LYS A 46 -11.82 3.86 -8.30
CA LYS A 46 -12.98 3.19 -7.73
C LYS A 46 -12.65 2.40 -6.47
N HIS A 47 -11.79 1.38 -6.56
CA HIS A 47 -11.47 0.53 -5.39
C HIS A 47 -10.83 1.35 -4.28
N HIS A 48 -9.73 2.03 -4.55
CA HIS A 48 -9.02 2.83 -3.55
C HIS A 48 -9.91 3.94 -2.98
N GLN A 49 -10.63 4.69 -3.84
CA GLN A 49 -11.58 5.72 -3.39
C GLN A 49 -12.68 5.14 -2.48
N THR A 50 -13.16 3.93 -2.77
CA THR A 50 -14.19 3.29 -1.93
C THR A 50 -13.67 2.98 -0.54
N TYR A 51 -12.44 2.50 -0.40
CA TYR A 51 -11.84 2.28 0.92
C TYR A 51 -11.69 3.58 1.71
N VAL A 52 -11.31 4.67 1.06
CA VAL A 52 -11.24 6.02 1.67
C VAL A 52 -12.61 6.45 2.18
N ASN A 53 -13.64 6.35 1.34
CA ASN A 53 -15.00 6.73 1.71
C ASN A 53 -15.52 5.89 2.88
N ASN A 54 -15.30 4.58 2.84
CA ASN A 54 -15.73 3.66 3.90
C ASN A 54 -15.02 3.92 5.23
N LEU A 55 -13.70 4.15 5.22
CA LEU A 55 -12.97 4.46 6.44
C LEU A 55 -13.49 5.75 7.06
N ASN A 56 -13.65 6.80 6.28
CA ASN A 56 -14.19 8.08 6.74
C ASN A 56 -15.61 7.95 7.32
N ALA A 57 -16.42 7.03 6.82
CA ALA A 57 -17.75 6.75 7.37
C ALA A 57 -17.70 5.94 8.69
N LEU A 58 -16.66 5.14 8.91
CA LEU A 58 -16.53 4.26 10.09
C LEU A 58 -15.81 4.91 11.27
N LEU A 59 -15.00 5.96 11.03
CA LEU A 59 -14.16 6.56 12.06
C LEU A 59 -14.92 7.42 13.08
N PRO A 60 -15.94 8.22 12.72
CA PRO A 60 -16.60 9.10 13.68
C PRO A 60 -17.13 8.34 14.90
N GLY A 61 -16.74 8.80 16.11
CA GLY A 61 -17.09 8.17 17.38
C GLY A 61 -16.36 6.85 17.68
N SER A 62 -15.44 6.40 16.82
CA SER A 62 -14.61 5.23 17.10
C SER A 62 -13.39 5.60 17.96
N PRO A 63 -12.74 4.62 18.64
CA PRO A 63 -11.49 4.85 19.35
C PRO A 63 -10.31 5.27 18.46
N PHE A 64 -10.49 5.25 17.15
CA PHE A 64 -9.47 5.52 16.15
C PHE A 64 -9.64 6.87 15.45
N GLU A 65 -10.69 7.60 15.80
CA GLU A 65 -10.94 8.94 15.25
C GLU A 65 -9.76 9.87 15.54
N GLY A 66 -9.28 10.57 14.51
CA GLY A 66 -8.13 11.49 14.60
C GLY A 66 -6.74 10.84 14.63
N LEU A 67 -6.64 9.50 14.62
CA LEU A 67 -5.34 8.84 14.57
C LEU A 67 -4.76 8.81 13.15
N PRO A 68 -3.41 8.82 13.00
CA PRO A 68 -2.74 8.55 11.74
C PRO A 68 -3.10 7.16 11.20
N LEU A 69 -3.07 7.02 9.87
CA LEU A 69 -3.48 5.78 9.18
C LEU A 69 -2.68 4.55 9.65
N GLU A 70 -1.37 4.70 9.83
CA GLU A 70 -0.49 3.63 10.30
C GLU A 70 -0.85 3.17 11.73
N GLU A 71 -1.25 4.09 12.60
CA GLU A 71 -1.67 3.75 13.95
C GLU A 71 -3.03 3.02 13.96
N ILE A 72 -3.92 3.40 13.06
CA ILE A 72 -5.18 2.68 12.87
C ILE A 72 -4.89 1.25 12.39
N VAL A 73 -4.04 1.08 11.37
CA VAL A 73 -3.65 -0.24 10.84
C VAL A 73 -3.04 -1.12 11.91
N LYS A 74 -2.18 -0.58 12.79
CA LYS A 74 -1.56 -1.36 13.87
C LYS A 74 -2.55 -1.82 14.94
N LYS A 75 -3.58 -1.03 15.23
CA LYS A 75 -4.42 -1.19 16.44
C LYS A 75 -5.84 -1.67 16.16
N ALA A 76 -6.39 -1.34 14.98
CA ALA A 76 -7.77 -1.66 14.65
C ALA A 76 -7.94 -3.11 14.19
N ASP A 77 -9.19 -3.56 14.20
CA ASP A 77 -9.66 -4.82 13.65
C ASP A 77 -10.97 -4.62 12.87
N GLY A 78 -11.46 -5.68 12.21
CA GLY A 78 -12.72 -5.66 11.49
C GLY A 78 -12.78 -4.65 10.35
N GLY A 79 -13.91 -3.97 10.19
CA GLY A 79 -14.17 -3.05 9.08
C GLY A 79 -13.23 -1.85 9.03
N ILE A 80 -12.89 -1.27 10.19
CA ILE A 80 -11.94 -0.14 10.27
C ILE A 80 -10.55 -0.61 9.80
N TYR A 81 -10.05 -1.73 10.32
CA TYR A 81 -8.77 -2.30 9.87
C TYR A 81 -8.77 -2.60 8.37
N ASN A 82 -9.83 -3.25 7.87
CA ASN A 82 -9.88 -3.64 6.46
C ASN A 82 -9.77 -2.43 5.53
N ASN A 83 -10.51 -1.35 5.82
CA ASN A 83 -10.44 -0.15 4.98
C ASN A 83 -9.15 0.63 5.20
N ALA A 84 -8.68 0.80 6.43
CA ALA A 84 -7.41 1.47 6.72
C ALA A 84 -6.21 0.73 6.12
N GLY A 85 -6.18 -0.60 6.25
CA GLY A 85 -5.14 -1.45 5.64
C GLY A 85 -5.14 -1.32 4.13
N GLN A 86 -6.31 -1.41 3.49
CA GLN A 86 -6.40 -1.23 2.04
C GLN A 86 -5.95 0.16 1.59
N ILE A 87 -6.31 1.23 2.30
CA ILE A 87 -5.83 2.58 1.95
C ILE A 87 -4.30 2.62 2.03
N LEU A 88 -3.72 2.16 3.12
CA LEU A 88 -2.26 2.20 3.32
C LEU A 88 -1.51 1.35 2.28
N ASN A 89 -2.04 0.15 1.98
CA ASN A 89 -1.48 -0.75 0.98
C ASN A 89 -1.51 -0.11 -0.42
N HIS A 90 -2.64 0.49 -0.81
CA HIS A 90 -2.79 1.15 -2.10
C HIS A 90 -1.97 2.44 -2.19
N ASN A 91 -1.83 3.20 -1.09
CA ASN A 91 -0.95 4.37 -1.05
C ASN A 91 0.47 3.98 -1.43
N LEU A 92 1.05 2.94 -0.81
CA LEU A 92 2.39 2.47 -1.16
C LEU A 92 2.41 1.91 -2.58
N TYR A 93 1.42 1.08 -2.96
CA TYR A 93 1.36 0.45 -4.27
C TYR A 93 1.39 1.47 -5.41
N PHE A 94 0.60 2.54 -5.33
CA PHE A 94 0.58 3.54 -6.39
C PHE A 94 1.76 4.50 -6.37
N THR A 95 2.31 4.82 -5.20
CA THR A 95 3.43 5.77 -5.10
C THR A 95 4.80 5.15 -5.39
N GLN A 96 4.91 3.83 -5.40
CA GLN A 96 6.16 3.12 -5.69
C GLN A 96 6.45 2.95 -7.19
N PHE A 97 5.58 3.45 -8.07
CA PHE A 97 5.71 3.28 -9.51
C PHE A 97 6.01 4.59 -10.23
N HIS A 98 6.66 4.46 -11.37
CA HIS A 98 6.87 5.51 -12.36
C HIS A 98 6.79 4.94 -13.79
N ALA A 99 6.73 5.80 -14.79
CA ALA A 99 6.87 5.37 -16.18
C ALA A 99 8.15 4.53 -16.37
N PRO A 100 8.16 3.50 -17.23
CA PRO A 100 9.33 2.66 -17.44
C PRO A 100 10.61 3.47 -17.71
N THR A 101 11.69 3.15 -17.00
CA THR A 101 13.00 3.82 -17.12
C THR A 101 14.11 2.79 -17.30
N ALA A 102 15.34 3.26 -17.54
CA ALA A 102 16.53 2.41 -17.59
C ALA A 102 16.95 1.90 -16.21
N LYS A 103 16.53 2.56 -15.12
CA LYS A 103 16.83 2.15 -13.74
C LYS A 103 15.83 1.09 -13.27
N GLN A 104 16.19 -0.17 -13.43
CA GLN A 104 15.32 -1.31 -13.16
C GLN A 104 15.78 -2.18 -11.98
N ALA A 105 16.64 -1.65 -11.12
CA ALA A 105 17.15 -2.34 -9.94
C ALA A 105 17.54 -1.36 -8.85
N PRO A 106 17.41 -1.74 -7.57
CA PRO A 106 17.86 -0.93 -6.45
C PRO A 106 19.37 -0.72 -6.48
N GLN A 107 19.81 0.32 -5.79
CA GLN A 107 21.23 0.63 -5.59
C GLN A 107 21.51 0.80 -4.09
N GLY A 108 22.79 0.94 -3.74
CA GLY A 108 23.21 1.22 -2.37
C GLY A 108 22.85 0.13 -1.35
N PRO A 109 22.44 0.51 -0.14
CA PRO A 109 22.24 -0.45 0.96
C PRO A 109 21.18 -1.52 0.68
N LEU A 110 20.09 -1.18 -0.03
CA LEU A 110 19.04 -2.13 -0.36
C LEU A 110 19.57 -3.20 -1.33
N ALA A 111 20.31 -2.81 -2.36
CA ALA A 111 20.92 -3.77 -3.29
C ALA A 111 21.87 -4.70 -2.57
N ALA A 112 22.77 -4.16 -1.72
CA ALA A 112 23.70 -4.97 -0.94
C ALA A 112 23.00 -5.97 -0.01
N GLN A 113 21.88 -5.56 0.61
CA GLN A 113 21.12 -6.44 1.49
C GLN A 113 20.38 -7.52 0.70
N ILE A 114 19.84 -7.20 -0.47
CA ILE A 114 19.25 -8.17 -1.39
C ILE A 114 20.29 -9.22 -1.82
N ASP A 115 21.46 -8.79 -2.26
CA ASP A 115 22.52 -9.70 -2.68
C ASP A 115 23.00 -10.60 -1.53
N LYS A 116 23.13 -10.03 -0.32
CA LYS A 116 23.49 -10.79 0.88
C LYS A 116 22.47 -11.87 1.23
N GLN A 117 21.18 -11.56 1.19
CA GLN A 117 20.14 -12.45 1.70
C GLN A 117 19.58 -13.40 0.62
N PHE A 118 19.50 -12.96 -0.63
CA PHE A 118 18.89 -13.74 -1.72
C PHE A 118 19.92 -14.20 -2.76
N GLY A 119 21.17 -13.75 -2.68
CA GLY A 119 22.24 -14.08 -3.60
C GLY A 119 22.30 -13.21 -4.86
N SER A 120 21.17 -12.68 -5.31
CA SER A 120 21.09 -11.71 -6.42
C SER A 120 19.71 -11.04 -6.48
N PHE A 121 19.62 -9.92 -7.18
CA PHE A 121 18.34 -9.28 -7.44
C PHE A 121 17.37 -10.15 -8.26
N GLU A 122 17.88 -10.95 -9.22
CA GLU A 122 17.06 -11.89 -10.00
C GLU A 122 16.49 -13.02 -9.14
N ALA A 123 17.30 -13.55 -8.21
CA ALA A 123 16.83 -14.56 -7.25
C ALA A 123 15.75 -14.00 -6.33
N PHE A 124 15.95 -12.77 -5.81
CA PHE A 124 14.94 -12.05 -5.05
C PHE A 124 13.63 -11.90 -5.83
N LYS A 125 13.66 -11.39 -7.06
CA LYS A 125 12.46 -11.24 -7.89
C LYS A 125 11.75 -12.57 -8.11
N THR A 126 12.50 -13.63 -8.33
CA THR A 126 11.96 -14.98 -8.52
C THR A 126 11.21 -15.45 -7.27
N GLU A 127 11.82 -15.30 -6.08
CA GLU A 127 11.18 -15.65 -4.82
C GLU A 127 9.95 -14.78 -4.53
N PHE A 128 10.05 -13.49 -4.77
CA PHE A 128 8.94 -12.55 -4.57
C PHE A 128 7.72 -12.89 -5.44
N VAL A 129 7.95 -13.18 -6.73
CA VAL A 129 6.88 -13.60 -7.65
C VAL A 129 6.30 -14.96 -7.24
N ALA A 130 7.13 -15.92 -6.82
CA ALA A 130 6.66 -17.21 -6.35
C ALA A 130 5.79 -17.08 -5.10
N LYS A 131 6.17 -16.23 -4.15
CA LYS A 131 5.37 -15.91 -2.95
C LYS A 131 4.03 -15.28 -3.33
N GLY A 132 4.00 -14.23 -4.15
CA GLY A 132 2.73 -13.61 -4.54
C GLY A 132 1.85 -14.53 -5.39
N GLY A 133 2.45 -15.33 -6.26
CA GLY A 133 1.75 -16.31 -7.09
C GLY A 133 1.09 -17.44 -6.30
N SER A 134 1.71 -17.86 -5.21
CA SER A 134 1.21 -18.96 -4.34
C SER A 134 0.24 -18.49 -3.25
N LEU A 135 0.00 -17.19 -3.08
CA LEU A 135 -0.99 -16.70 -2.13
C LEU A 135 -2.37 -17.14 -2.57
N PHE A 136 -3.05 -17.91 -1.70
CA PHE A 136 -4.39 -18.39 -1.97
C PHE A 136 -5.42 -17.27 -1.76
N GLY A 137 -6.17 -16.95 -2.82
CA GLY A 137 -7.18 -15.89 -2.80
C GLY A 137 -6.61 -14.48 -3.00
N SER A 138 -7.24 -13.50 -2.38
CA SER A 138 -6.91 -12.09 -2.46
C SER A 138 -5.90 -11.69 -1.41
N GLY A 139 -5.00 -10.77 -1.75
CA GLY A 139 -4.02 -10.25 -0.81
C GLY A 139 -2.87 -9.52 -1.47
N TRP A 140 -1.76 -9.48 -0.77
CA TRP A 140 -0.59 -8.68 -1.07
C TRP A 140 0.69 -9.48 -0.82
N VAL A 141 1.70 -9.30 -1.65
CA VAL A 141 3.06 -9.74 -1.37
C VAL A 141 3.91 -8.54 -1.02
N TRP A 142 4.73 -8.67 0.01
CA TRP A 142 5.50 -7.57 0.59
C TRP A 142 6.98 -7.90 0.67
N LEU A 143 7.82 -6.91 0.36
CA LEU A 143 9.17 -6.82 0.88
C LEU A 143 9.14 -5.86 2.08
N SER A 144 9.65 -6.30 3.20
CA SER A 144 9.71 -5.50 4.42
C SER A 144 11.09 -5.66 5.08
N ALA A 145 11.44 -4.75 5.96
CA ALA A 145 12.60 -4.88 6.85
C ALA A 145 12.15 -5.13 8.29
N ASP A 146 12.86 -5.99 9.00
CA ASP A 146 12.71 -6.14 10.44
C ASP A 146 13.51 -5.05 11.20
N GLU A 147 13.47 -5.11 12.54
CA GLU A 147 14.17 -4.15 13.42
C GLU A 147 15.71 -4.19 13.25
N LYS A 148 16.26 -5.26 12.72
CA LYS A 148 17.70 -5.42 12.45
C LYS A 148 18.10 -5.01 11.03
N GLY A 149 17.10 -4.61 10.20
CA GLY A 149 17.30 -4.31 8.79
C GLY A 149 17.38 -5.54 7.89
N GLU A 150 17.09 -6.75 8.41
CA GLU A 150 17.00 -7.95 7.58
C GLU A 150 15.71 -7.91 6.76
N LEU A 151 15.82 -8.32 5.49
CA LEU A 151 14.70 -8.30 4.56
C LEU A 151 13.81 -9.54 4.72
N VAL A 152 12.50 -9.32 4.69
CA VAL A 152 11.51 -10.38 4.81
C VAL A 152 10.49 -10.26 3.69
N ILE A 153 10.26 -11.36 2.95
CA ILE A 153 9.16 -11.45 1.99
C ILE A 153 7.98 -12.11 2.69
N THR A 154 6.84 -11.39 2.80
CA THR A 154 5.62 -11.93 3.40
C THR A 154 4.46 -11.95 2.42
N GLN A 155 3.52 -12.88 2.68
CA GLN A 155 2.20 -12.93 2.05
C GLN A 155 1.18 -12.47 3.09
N GLU A 156 0.35 -11.50 2.72
CA GLU A 156 -0.70 -11.00 3.61
C GLU A 156 -2.05 -11.13 2.91
N THR A 157 -2.97 -11.85 3.51
CA THR A 157 -4.31 -12.06 2.95
C THR A 157 -5.18 -10.81 3.11
N ASN A 158 -6.10 -10.60 2.18
CA ASN A 158 -7.09 -9.52 2.20
C ASN A 158 -6.44 -8.13 2.34
N ALA A 159 -6.69 -7.41 3.44
CA ALA A 159 -6.14 -6.08 3.74
C ALA A 159 -4.84 -6.14 4.56
N GLY A 160 -4.23 -7.32 4.69
CA GLY A 160 -3.08 -7.54 5.57
C GLY A 160 -1.92 -6.61 5.26
N ASN A 161 -1.27 -6.12 6.34
CA ASN A 161 -0.14 -5.21 6.26
C ASN A 161 0.94 -5.62 7.26
N PRO A 162 2.22 -5.67 6.86
CA PRO A 162 3.34 -6.07 7.72
C PRO A 162 3.53 -5.22 8.98
N LEU A 163 3.01 -3.99 9.03
CA LEU A 163 3.04 -3.13 10.23
C LEU A 163 2.43 -3.82 11.45
N LYS A 164 1.40 -4.65 11.29
CA LYS A 164 0.83 -5.44 12.41
C LYS A 164 1.81 -6.44 13.00
N LYS A 165 2.85 -6.79 12.27
CA LYS A 165 3.91 -7.72 12.68
C LYS A 165 5.19 -7.01 13.12
N GLY A 166 5.15 -5.67 13.24
CA GLY A 166 6.31 -4.86 13.59
C GLY A 166 7.35 -4.72 12.46
N LEU A 167 6.99 -5.09 11.23
CA LEU A 167 7.87 -4.97 10.08
C LEU A 167 7.68 -3.62 9.39
N LYS A 168 8.74 -3.08 8.81
CA LYS A 168 8.71 -1.86 8.00
C LYS A 168 8.48 -2.22 6.53
N PRO A 169 7.32 -1.90 5.93
CA PRO A 169 7.07 -2.12 4.50
C PRO A 169 8.04 -1.31 3.63
N LEU A 170 8.54 -1.92 2.56
CA LEU A 170 9.45 -1.30 1.58
C LEU A 170 8.89 -1.35 0.16
N LEU A 171 8.27 -2.47 -0.23
CA LEU A 171 7.69 -2.70 -1.56
C LEU A 171 6.49 -3.62 -1.41
N THR A 172 5.46 -3.43 -2.23
CA THR A 172 4.32 -4.34 -2.27
C THR A 172 3.78 -4.52 -3.68
N PHE A 173 3.33 -5.74 -3.99
CA PHE A 173 2.51 -5.98 -5.17
C PHE A 173 1.13 -6.47 -4.74
N ASP A 174 0.13 -5.83 -5.32
CA ASP A 174 -1.27 -6.22 -5.17
C ASP A 174 -1.55 -7.47 -6.00
N VAL A 175 -2.02 -8.53 -5.35
CA VAL A 175 -2.41 -9.78 -5.99
C VAL A 175 -3.91 -10.08 -5.84
N TRP A 176 -4.70 -9.07 -5.48
CA TRP A 176 -6.14 -9.08 -5.70
C TRP A 176 -6.43 -9.11 -7.20
N GLU A 177 -7.44 -9.84 -7.63
CA GLU A 177 -7.79 -9.93 -9.06
C GLU A 177 -8.13 -8.57 -9.68
N HIS A 178 -8.70 -7.65 -8.90
CA HIS A 178 -9.00 -6.30 -9.39
C HIS A 178 -7.75 -5.52 -9.84
N ALA A 179 -6.57 -5.87 -9.37
CA ALA A 179 -5.32 -5.20 -9.74
C ALA A 179 -4.83 -5.60 -11.14
N TYR A 180 -5.26 -6.76 -11.67
CA TYR A 180 -4.65 -7.30 -12.89
C TYR A 180 -5.61 -8.00 -13.86
N TYR A 181 -6.85 -8.26 -13.49
CA TYR A 181 -7.72 -9.13 -14.30
C TYR A 181 -8.06 -8.54 -15.68
N ILE A 182 -8.19 -7.22 -15.80
CA ILE A 182 -8.42 -6.54 -17.08
C ILE A 182 -7.27 -6.81 -18.05
N ASP A 183 -6.02 -6.66 -17.59
CA ASP A 183 -4.82 -6.75 -18.43
C ASP A 183 -4.28 -8.20 -18.57
N TYR A 184 -4.39 -8.99 -17.52
CA TYR A 184 -3.73 -10.31 -17.45
C TYR A 184 -4.67 -11.48 -17.19
N GLN A 185 -5.96 -11.28 -16.94
CA GLN A 185 -6.95 -12.29 -16.56
C GLN A 185 -6.41 -13.15 -15.40
N ASN A 186 -6.36 -14.46 -15.54
CA ASN A 186 -5.87 -15.38 -14.50
C ASN A 186 -4.33 -15.48 -14.40
N ARG A 187 -3.58 -14.70 -15.18
CA ARG A 187 -2.12 -14.80 -15.26
C ARG A 187 -1.43 -13.90 -14.21
N ARG A 188 -1.74 -14.12 -12.92
CA ARG A 188 -1.14 -13.36 -11.80
C ARG A 188 0.40 -13.30 -11.84
N PRO A 189 1.14 -14.40 -12.12
CA PRO A 189 2.60 -14.31 -12.22
C PRO A 189 3.10 -13.41 -13.33
N ASP A 190 2.39 -13.32 -14.46
CA ASP A 190 2.78 -12.45 -15.57
C ASP A 190 2.57 -10.97 -15.21
N HIS A 191 1.44 -10.64 -14.55
CA HIS A 191 1.22 -9.32 -13.97
C HIS A 191 2.39 -8.92 -13.06
N MET A 192 2.73 -9.76 -12.08
CA MET A 192 3.79 -9.45 -11.12
C MET A 192 5.15 -9.25 -11.81
N LYS A 193 5.47 -10.04 -12.83
CA LYS A 193 6.71 -9.88 -13.62
C LYS A 193 6.72 -8.57 -14.39
N ALA A 194 5.57 -8.13 -14.90
CA ALA A 194 5.44 -6.90 -15.67
C ALA A 194 5.59 -5.64 -14.81
N LEU A 195 5.44 -5.72 -13.48
CA LEU A 195 5.59 -4.57 -12.59
C LEU A 195 7.04 -4.15 -12.37
N TRP A 196 8.02 -5.06 -12.47
CA TRP A 196 9.42 -4.73 -12.16
C TRP A 196 10.00 -3.53 -12.92
N PRO A 197 9.74 -3.37 -14.25
CA PRO A 197 10.25 -2.22 -15.01
C PRO A 197 9.69 -0.86 -14.60
N ILE A 198 8.60 -0.82 -13.85
CA ILE A 198 7.94 0.41 -13.42
C ILE A 198 8.14 0.72 -11.93
N VAL A 199 8.82 -0.16 -11.17
CA VAL A 199 9.15 0.14 -9.76
C VAL A 199 10.16 1.28 -9.70
N ASP A 200 9.85 2.29 -8.89
CA ASP A 200 10.77 3.37 -8.56
C ASP A 200 11.77 2.89 -7.50
N TRP A 201 13.03 2.83 -7.87
CA TRP A 201 14.14 2.39 -7.01
C TRP A 201 14.95 3.55 -6.43
N ASP A 202 14.45 4.80 -6.52
CA ASP A 202 15.08 6.00 -5.95
C ASP A 202 14.76 6.27 -4.49
#